data_ed79ffa29f6a283cec971211954d1fec
#
_entry.id   ed79ffa29f6a283cec971211954d1fec
#
_cell.length_a   1.000
_cell.length_b   1.000
_cell.length_c   1.000
_cell.angle_alpha   90.00
_cell.angle_beta   90.00
_cell.angle_gamma   90.00
#
_symmetry.space_group_name_H-M   'P 1'
#
loop_
_entity.id
_entity.type
_entity.pdbx_description
1 polymer ?
#
loop_
_entity_poly.entity_id
_entity_poly.type
_entity_poly.pdbx_seq_one_letter_code
_entity_poly.pdbx_strand_id
1 'polypeptide(L)'
;TEDIRRMGMVPSKKVICAEVIPADKKRIKRLQLAEGDHVLKLQRVYYANNEPLNYTTTYLPCKLFPGIEEHDFGQESVYQVLEQEYNVKIATATRTLEAVLALDDVSERLEMTPGQPVILFRAVTFGIMNRRELPIEVFKSYYRSDKFKFYIKQVR
;
A
#
# COMPACT_ATOMS: atom_id res chain seq x y z
N THR A 1 6.91 -9.04 0.46
CA THR A 1 8.02 -9.48 1.34
C THR A 1 8.35 -10.95 1.15
N GLU A 2 7.34 -11.81 1.18
CA GLU A 2 7.53 -13.26 0.96
C GLU A 2 8.08 -13.58 -0.43
N ASP A 3 7.57 -12.92 -1.46
CA ASP A 3 8.01 -13.14 -2.83
C ASP A 3 9.47 -12.73 -3.03
N ILE A 4 9.90 -11.65 -2.38
CA ILE A 4 11.30 -11.20 -2.41
C ILE A 4 12.21 -12.24 -1.77
N ARG A 5 11.80 -12.81 -0.63
CA ARG A 5 12.55 -13.87 0.04
C ARG A 5 12.63 -15.15 -0.77
N ARG A 6 11.55 -15.52 -1.48
CA ARG A 6 11.51 -16.67 -2.38
C ARG A 6 12.50 -16.53 -3.54
N MET A 7 12.80 -15.31 -3.97
CA MET A 7 13.83 -15.04 -4.98
C MET A 7 15.26 -15.02 -4.41
N GLY A 8 15.43 -15.32 -3.12
CA GLY A 8 16.74 -15.30 -2.46
C GLY A 8 17.24 -13.89 -2.13
N MET A 9 16.39 -12.89 -2.18
CA MET A 9 16.74 -11.50 -1.88
C MET A 9 16.32 -11.10 -0.47
N VAL A 10 17.01 -10.11 0.08
CA VAL A 10 16.71 -9.57 1.42
C VAL A 10 15.73 -8.41 1.29
N PRO A 11 14.50 -8.53 1.83
CA PRO A 11 13.54 -7.44 1.81
C PRO A 11 13.85 -6.41 2.89
N SER A 12 13.63 -5.14 2.57
CA SER A 12 13.59 -4.05 3.56
C SER A 12 12.61 -2.99 3.10
N LYS A 13 12.26 -2.07 3.99
CA LYS A 13 11.35 -0.97 3.69
C LYS A 13 11.74 0.28 4.47
N LYS A 14 11.38 1.44 3.92
CA LYS A 14 11.59 2.74 4.53
C LYS A 14 10.31 3.55 4.47
N VAL A 15 9.89 4.12 5.60
CA VAL A 15 8.79 5.08 5.66
C VAL A 15 9.27 6.44 5.18
N ILE A 16 8.60 6.99 4.17
CA ILE A 16 8.87 8.32 3.64
C ILE A 16 7.96 9.35 4.29
N CYS A 17 6.72 8.98 4.53
CA CYS A 17 5.70 9.85 5.13
C CYS A 17 4.70 8.99 5.89
N ALA A 18 4.30 9.46 7.07
CA ALA A 18 3.21 8.90 7.86
C ALA A 18 2.51 10.07 8.55
N GLU A 19 1.35 10.47 8.04
CA GLU A 19 0.62 11.62 8.57
C GLU A 19 -0.89 11.41 8.52
N VAL A 20 -1.57 11.91 9.53
CA VAL A 20 -3.04 11.95 9.59
C VAL A 20 -3.50 13.20 8.85
N ILE A 21 -4.32 13.02 7.83
CA ILE A 21 -4.86 14.10 7.00
C ILE A 21 -6.37 13.96 6.83
N PRO A 22 -7.10 15.06 6.55
CA PRO A 22 -8.49 14.95 6.15
C PRO A 22 -8.62 14.14 4.85
N ALA A 23 -9.62 13.27 4.79
CA ALA A 23 -9.90 12.51 3.58
C ALA A 23 -10.41 13.43 2.48
N ASP A 24 -9.82 13.33 1.28
CA ASP A 24 -10.30 14.04 0.11
C ASP A 24 -11.51 13.31 -0.52
N LYS A 25 -12.14 13.92 -1.53
CA LYS A 25 -13.32 13.36 -2.19
C LYS A 25 -13.10 11.93 -2.69
N LYS A 26 -11.93 11.64 -3.22
CA LYS A 26 -11.61 10.32 -3.79
C LYS A 26 -11.50 9.26 -2.70
N ARG A 27 -10.90 9.59 -1.56
CA ARG A 27 -10.77 8.66 -0.41
C ARG A 27 -12.10 8.51 0.31
N ILE A 28 -12.87 9.58 0.46
CA ILE A 28 -14.24 9.52 1.01
C ILE A 28 -15.08 8.51 0.22
N LYS A 29 -15.06 8.60 -1.10
CA LYS A 29 -15.82 7.68 -1.95
C LYS A 29 -15.35 6.24 -1.83
N ARG A 30 -14.05 6.00 -1.95
CA ARG A 30 -13.48 4.65 -1.98
C ARG A 30 -13.48 3.94 -0.64
N LEU A 31 -13.33 4.69 0.45
CA LEU A 31 -13.33 4.16 1.81
C LEU A 31 -14.69 4.29 2.51
N GLN A 32 -15.71 4.78 1.80
CA GLN A 32 -17.06 5.00 2.34
C GLN A 32 -17.04 5.85 3.61
N LEU A 33 -16.29 6.95 3.55
CA LEU A 33 -16.14 7.89 4.65
C LEU A 33 -17.12 9.05 4.52
N ALA A 34 -17.25 9.84 5.58
CA ALA A 34 -17.97 11.10 5.59
C ALA A 34 -17.01 12.28 5.43
N GLU A 35 -17.53 13.42 5.01
CA GLU A 35 -16.77 14.67 4.99
C GLU A 35 -16.28 14.98 6.41
N GLY A 36 -15.01 15.36 6.54
CA GLY A 36 -14.38 15.60 7.83
C GLY A 36 -13.69 14.39 8.45
N ASP A 37 -13.94 13.19 7.94
CA ASP A 37 -13.20 12.00 8.37
C ASP A 37 -11.72 12.08 7.97
N HIS A 38 -10.86 11.49 8.79
CA HIS A 38 -9.41 11.48 8.58
C HIS A 38 -8.91 10.12 8.12
N VAL A 39 -7.80 10.16 7.41
CA VAL A 39 -7.04 8.97 7.00
C VAL A 39 -5.58 9.10 7.43
N LEU A 40 -4.96 7.98 7.71
CA LEU A 40 -3.50 7.91 7.78
C LEU A 40 -2.98 7.74 6.35
N LYS A 41 -2.21 8.72 5.88
CA LYS A 41 -1.45 8.63 4.64
C LYS A 41 -0.07 8.07 4.97
N LEU A 42 0.23 6.91 4.41
CA LEU A 42 1.48 6.20 4.67
C LEU A 42 2.20 5.96 3.35
N GLN A 43 3.38 6.54 3.18
CA GLN A 43 4.22 6.35 1.99
C GLN A 43 5.47 5.58 2.37
N ARG A 44 5.76 4.52 1.62
CA ARG A 44 6.89 3.63 1.87
C ARG A 44 7.57 3.25 0.56
N VAL A 45 8.89 3.08 0.63
CA VAL A 45 9.66 2.43 -0.43
C VAL A 45 10.06 1.05 0.07
N TYR A 46 9.82 0.04 -0.73
CA TYR A 46 10.25 -1.34 -0.48
C TYR A 46 11.49 -1.63 -1.31
N TYR A 47 12.41 -2.36 -0.72
CA TYR A 47 13.70 -2.70 -1.30
C TYR A 47 13.87 -4.21 -1.40
N ALA A 48 14.61 -4.66 -2.42
CA ALA A 48 15.11 -6.02 -2.54
C ALA A 48 16.64 -5.91 -2.69
N ASN A 49 17.40 -6.49 -1.75
CA ASN A 49 18.85 -6.35 -1.68
C ASN A 49 19.32 -4.89 -1.76
N ASN A 50 18.66 -4.00 -1.02
CA ASN A 50 18.92 -2.55 -0.98
C ASN A 50 18.64 -1.81 -2.31
N GLU A 51 18.02 -2.44 -3.28
CA GLU A 51 17.53 -1.77 -4.49
C GLU A 51 16.06 -1.44 -4.37
N PRO A 52 15.60 -0.22 -4.71
CA PRO A 52 14.19 0.11 -4.68
C PRO A 52 13.38 -0.79 -5.62
N LEU A 53 12.34 -1.42 -5.09
CA LEU A 53 11.44 -2.28 -5.85
C LEU A 53 10.13 -1.58 -6.15
N ASN A 54 9.50 -1.01 -5.12
CA ASN A 54 8.25 -0.29 -5.28
C ASN A 54 8.12 0.88 -4.33
N TYR A 55 7.30 1.84 -4.75
CA TYR A 55 6.93 3.02 -3.98
C TYR A 55 5.42 3.00 -3.78
N THR A 56 4.97 2.84 -2.53
CA THR A 56 3.57 2.61 -2.18
C THR A 56 3.01 3.73 -1.31
N THR A 57 1.84 4.24 -1.68
CA THR A 57 1.04 5.14 -0.86
C THR A 57 -0.23 4.42 -0.42
N THR A 58 -0.39 4.28 0.88
CA THR A 58 -1.52 3.63 1.54
C THR A 58 -2.33 4.66 2.30
N TYR A 59 -3.66 4.55 2.25
CA TYR A 59 -4.58 5.35 3.06
C TYR A 59 -5.43 4.41 3.91
N LEU A 60 -5.39 4.62 5.22
CA LEU A 60 -6.15 3.85 6.21
C LEU A 60 -7.16 4.76 6.92
N PRO A 61 -8.44 4.36 7.03
CA PRO A 61 -9.45 5.18 7.69
C PRO A 61 -9.24 5.22 9.21
N CYS A 62 -8.95 6.39 9.75
CA CYS A 62 -8.65 6.55 11.17
C CYS A 62 -9.83 6.18 12.08
N LYS A 63 -11.07 6.40 11.63
CA LYS A 63 -12.25 6.06 12.45
C LYS A 63 -12.42 4.56 12.67
N LEU A 64 -11.94 3.72 11.75
CA LEU A 64 -11.95 2.27 11.92
C LEU A 64 -10.77 1.79 12.76
N PHE A 65 -9.68 2.52 12.75
CA PHE A 65 -8.43 2.13 13.37
C PHE A 65 -7.89 3.24 14.29
N PRO A 66 -8.58 3.52 15.42
CA PRO A 66 -8.09 4.54 16.35
C PRO A 66 -6.69 4.21 16.85
N GLY A 67 -5.78 5.20 16.80
CA GLY A 67 -4.38 5.02 17.23
C GLY A 67 -3.47 4.39 16.19
N ILE A 68 -3.94 4.15 14.97
CA ILE A 68 -3.13 3.54 13.90
C ILE A 68 -1.87 4.35 13.58
N GLU A 69 -1.90 5.66 13.76
CA GLU A 69 -0.79 6.58 13.53
C GLU A 69 0.38 6.38 14.51
N GLU A 70 0.16 5.70 15.63
CA GLU A 70 1.18 5.45 16.64
C GLU A 70 2.11 4.28 16.27
N HIS A 71 1.76 3.50 15.25
CA HIS A 71 2.56 2.36 14.80
C HIS A 71 3.74 2.78 13.94
N ASP A 72 4.85 2.07 14.09
CA ASP A 72 6.03 2.20 13.23
C ASP A 72 5.94 1.21 12.07
N PHE A 73 5.39 1.65 10.94
CA PHE A 73 5.26 0.83 9.73
C PHE A 73 6.57 0.68 8.94
N GLY A 74 7.66 1.24 9.44
CA GLY A 74 9.00 0.88 8.99
C GLY A 74 9.41 -0.50 9.50
N GLN A 75 8.86 -0.92 10.64
CA GLN A 75 9.14 -2.20 11.28
C GLN A 75 7.95 -3.17 11.21
N GLU A 76 6.73 -2.66 11.40
CA GLU A 76 5.51 -3.46 11.47
C GLU A 76 4.85 -3.62 10.10
N SER A 77 4.11 -4.70 9.94
CA SER A 77 3.26 -4.94 8.77
C SER A 77 1.88 -4.34 9.01
N VAL A 78 1.38 -3.56 8.04
CA VAL A 78 0.03 -2.98 8.11
C VAL A 78 -1.02 -4.07 8.34
N TYR A 79 -1.01 -5.13 7.55
CA TYR A 79 -2.03 -6.19 7.65
C TYR A 79 -1.94 -6.95 8.97
N GLN A 80 -0.75 -7.21 9.48
CA GLN A 80 -0.60 -7.85 10.79
C GLN A 80 -1.18 -6.98 11.90
N VAL A 81 -0.93 -5.68 11.87
CA VAL A 81 -1.51 -4.75 12.85
C VAL A 81 -3.03 -4.74 12.74
N LEU A 82 -3.59 -4.66 11.54
CA LEU A 82 -5.05 -4.68 11.35
C LEU A 82 -5.67 -5.98 11.86
N GLU A 83 -5.05 -7.12 11.57
CA GLU A 83 -5.53 -8.42 12.01
C GLU A 83 -5.42 -8.60 13.52
N GLN A 84 -4.29 -8.27 14.12
CA GLN A 84 -3.97 -8.56 15.52
C GLN A 84 -4.56 -7.55 16.48
N GLU A 85 -4.58 -6.25 16.14
CA GLU A 85 -5.01 -5.20 17.07
C GLU A 85 -6.44 -4.71 16.81
N TYR A 86 -6.91 -4.81 15.58
CA TYR A 86 -8.24 -4.31 15.23
C TYR A 86 -9.22 -5.42 14.82
N ASN A 87 -8.81 -6.68 14.95
CA ASN A 87 -9.64 -7.85 14.64
C ASN A 87 -10.24 -7.83 13.24
N VAL A 88 -9.47 -7.34 12.28
CA VAL A 88 -9.88 -7.35 10.87
C VAL A 88 -9.59 -8.71 10.27
N LYS A 89 -10.55 -9.28 9.57
CA LYS A 89 -10.32 -10.40 8.67
C LYS A 89 -10.21 -9.85 7.25
N ILE A 90 -9.02 -9.90 6.66
CA ILE A 90 -8.81 -9.48 5.28
C ILE A 90 -9.62 -10.42 4.38
N ALA A 91 -10.46 -9.86 3.53
CA ALA A 91 -11.40 -10.64 2.72
C ALA A 91 -11.04 -10.60 1.23
N THR A 92 -11.17 -9.44 0.59
CA THR A 92 -10.98 -9.29 -0.85
C THR A 92 -10.22 -8.01 -1.18
N ALA A 93 -9.70 -7.94 -2.39
CA ALA A 93 -9.15 -6.70 -2.94
C ALA A 93 -9.54 -6.56 -4.41
N THR A 94 -9.99 -5.37 -4.78
CA THR A 94 -10.18 -5.01 -6.17
C THR A 94 -8.94 -4.25 -6.64
N ARG A 95 -8.30 -4.73 -7.70
CA ARG A 95 -7.04 -4.18 -8.19
C ARG A 95 -7.11 -3.84 -9.67
N THR A 96 -6.43 -2.76 -10.04
CA THR A 96 -6.13 -2.43 -11.44
C THR A 96 -4.63 -2.35 -11.63
N LEU A 97 -4.17 -2.69 -12.83
CA LEU A 97 -2.79 -2.62 -13.25
C LEU A 97 -2.69 -1.78 -14.51
N GLU A 98 -1.75 -0.85 -14.52
CA GLU A 98 -1.49 0.03 -15.66
C GLU A 98 0.01 0.13 -15.92
N ALA A 99 0.41 0.24 -17.17
CA ALA A 99 1.76 0.66 -17.52
C ALA A 99 1.78 2.19 -17.58
N VAL A 100 2.65 2.81 -16.80
CA VAL A 100 2.81 4.27 -16.75
C VAL A 100 4.30 4.62 -16.79
N LEU A 101 4.61 5.88 -17.03
CA LEU A 101 5.98 6.36 -16.99
C LEU A 101 6.36 6.78 -15.57
N ALA A 102 7.57 6.44 -15.15
CA ALA A 102 8.13 6.94 -13.90
C ALA A 102 8.56 8.39 -14.08
N LEU A 103 7.87 9.30 -13.43
CA LEU A 103 8.11 10.75 -13.49
C LEU A 103 8.22 11.33 -12.08
N ASP A 104 8.85 12.50 -11.97
CA ASP A 104 8.95 13.28 -10.74
C ASP A 104 9.40 12.45 -9.53
N ASP A 105 8.65 12.47 -8.44
CA ASP A 105 8.99 11.78 -7.20
C ASP A 105 9.02 10.25 -7.36
N VAL A 106 8.25 9.66 -8.25
CA VAL A 106 8.27 8.22 -8.53
C VAL A 106 9.64 7.79 -9.05
N SER A 107 10.15 8.50 -10.07
CA SER A 107 11.48 8.20 -10.62
C SER A 107 12.58 8.41 -9.58
N GLU A 108 12.49 9.45 -8.78
CA GLU A 108 13.42 9.74 -7.69
C GLU A 108 13.41 8.65 -6.63
N ARG A 109 12.23 8.28 -6.12
CA ARG A 109 12.07 7.26 -5.06
C ARG A 109 12.49 5.87 -5.50
N LEU A 110 12.29 5.56 -6.77
CA LEU A 110 12.67 4.27 -7.35
C LEU A 110 14.09 4.27 -7.95
N GLU A 111 14.80 5.40 -7.87
CA GLU A 111 16.16 5.55 -8.42
C GLU A 111 16.21 5.14 -9.89
N MET A 112 15.23 5.61 -10.67
CA MET A 112 15.10 5.34 -12.10
C MET A 112 15.31 6.60 -12.92
N THR A 113 15.72 6.42 -14.16
CA THR A 113 15.73 7.51 -15.15
C THR A 113 14.28 7.93 -15.41
N PRO A 114 13.93 9.24 -15.33
CA PRO A 114 12.61 9.70 -15.67
C PRO A 114 12.15 9.25 -17.06
N GLY A 115 10.89 8.84 -17.17
CA GLY A 115 10.30 8.38 -18.43
C GLY A 115 10.42 6.88 -18.68
N GLN A 116 11.09 6.12 -17.81
CA GLN A 116 11.07 4.66 -17.89
C GLN A 116 9.72 4.10 -17.47
N PRO A 117 9.27 2.99 -18.08
CA PRO A 117 7.98 2.39 -17.73
C PRO A 117 8.03 1.69 -16.37
N VAL A 118 6.95 1.84 -15.64
CA VAL A 118 6.68 1.13 -14.37
C VAL A 118 5.26 0.60 -14.38
N ILE A 119 4.97 -0.37 -13.53
CA ILE A 119 3.61 -0.86 -13.33
C ILE A 119 2.98 -0.12 -12.15
N LEU A 120 1.84 0.51 -12.40
CA LEU A 120 1.04 1.14 -11.36
C LEU A 120 -0.09 0.18 -10.95
N PHE A 121 -0.05 -0.25 -9.70
CA PHE A 121 -1.16 -0.94 -9.04
C PHE A 121 -2.00 0.07 -8.29
N ARG A 122 -3.32 -0.05 -8.45
CA ARG A 122 -4.30 0.62 -7.57
C ARG A 122 -5.18 -0.45 -6.96
N ALA A 123 -5.50 -0.32 -5.70
CA ALA A 123 -6.34 -1.31 -5.02
C ALA A 123 -7.21 -0.69 -3.94
N VAL A 124 -8.38 -1.30 -3.75
CA VAL A 124 -9.20 -1.16 -2.57
C VAL A 124 -9.25 -2.53 -1.90
N THR A 125 -8.84 -2.59 -0.65
CA THR A 125 -8.88 -3.81 0.15
C THR A 125 -10.11 -3.76 1.07
N PHE A 126 -10.83 -4.87 1.09
CA PHE A 126 -12.00 -5.05 1.95
C PHE A 126 -11.68 -6.03 3.07
N GLY A 127 -12.14 -5.73 4.25
CA GLY A 127 -12.01 -6.58 5.41
C GLY A 127 -13.34 -6.74 6.13
N ILE A 128 -13.44 -7.78 6.95
CA ILE A 128 -14.61 -8.05 7.78
C ILE A 128 -14.28 -7.60 9.20
N MET A 129 -15.08 -6.70 9.72
CA MET A 129 -15.06 -6.20 11.09
C MET A 129 -16.47 -6.25 11.67
N ASN A 130 -16.65 -6.87 12.83
CA ASN A 130 -17.97 -6.99 13.48
C ASN A 130 -19.06 -7.52 12.52
N ARG A 131 -18.71 -8.57 11.77
CA ARG A 131 -19.59 -9.23 10.77
C ARG A 131 -20.02 -8.34 9.59
N ARG A 132 -19.31 -7.22 9.38
CA ARG A 132 -19.55 -6.32 8.23
C ARG A 132 -18.32 -6.28 7.34
N GLU A 133 -18.55 -6.37 6.04
CA GLU A 133 -17.50 -6.15 5.04
C GLU A 133 -17.38 -4.66 4.76
N LEU A 134 -16.18 -4.12 4.97
CA LEU A 134 -15.88 -2.70 4.85
C LEU A 134 -14.62 -2.50 4.04
N PRO A 135 -14.51 -1.40 3.25
CA PRO A 135 -13.24 -1.01 2.71
C PRO A 135 -12.33 -0.53 3.84
N ILE A 136 -11.16 -1.15 3.94
CA ILE A 136 -10.21 -0.92 5.04
C ILE A 136 -8.94 -0.22 4.60
N GLU A 137 -8.65 -0.22 3.31
CA GLU A 137 -7.43 0.35 2.77
C GLU A 137 -7.63 0.71 1.30
N VAL A 138 -7.08 1.85 0.91
CA VAL A 138 -6.84 2.20 -0.50
C VAL A 138 -5.35 2.38 -0.67
N PHE A 139 -4.77 1.75 -1.70
CA PHE A 139 -3.37 2.00 -1.99
C PHE A 139 -3.10 2.14 -3.48
N LYS A 140 -2.00 2.79 -3.80
CA LYS A 140 -1.36 2.77 -5.10
C LYS A 140 0.11 2.44 -4.92
N SER A 141 0.66 1.64 -5.81
CA SER A 141 2.05 1.21 -5.76
C SER A 141 2.67 1.22 -7.15
N TYR A 142 3.80 1.90 -7.26
CA TYR A 142 4.59 1.93 -8.49
C TYR A 142 5.70 0.88 -8.38
N TYR A 143 5.68 -0.10 -9.27
CA TYR A 143 6.64 -1.21 -9.29
C TYR A 143 7.60 -1.10 -10.45
N ARG A 144 8.87 -1.34 -10.16
CA ARG A 144 9.88 -1.52 -11.18
C ARG A 144 9.71 -2.87 -11.86
N SER A 145 9.37 -2.85 -13.14
CA SER A 145 9.20 -4.07 -13.95
C SER A 145 10.44 -4.42 -14.78
N ASP A 146 11.46 -3.52 -14.80
CA ASP A 146 12.72 -3.73 -15.51
C ASP A 146 13.63 -4.77 -14.84
N LYS A 147 13.56 -4.87 -13.51
CA LYS A 147 14.38 -5.81 -12.72
C LYS A 147 13.58 -6.93 -12.04
N PHE A 148 12.27 -6.75 -11.91
CA PHE A 148 11.41 -7.66 -11.16
C PHE A 148 10.19 -8.05 -12.00
N LYS A 149 9.83 -9.34 -11.96
CA LYS A 149 8.64 -9.86 -12.61
C LYS A 149 7.53 -10.06 -11.60
N PHE A 150 6.29 -9.83 -12.04
CA PHE A 150 5.12 -10.22 -11.26
C PHE A 150 4.77 -11.66 -11.53
N TYR A 151 4.47 -12.38 -10.47
CA TYR A 151 3.95 -13.74 -10.55
C TYR A 151 2.56 -13.75 -9.89
N ILE A 152 1.55 -14.07 -10.68
CA ILE A 152 0.17 -14.17 -10.21
C ILE A 152 -0.28 -15.63 -10.38
N LYS A 153 -0.64 -16.26 -9.25
CA LYS A 153 -1.29 -17.57 -9.27
C LYS A 153 -2.78 -17.36 -9.03
N GLN A 154 -3.57 -17.70 -10.03
CA GLN A 154 -5.02 -17.60 -9.96
C GLN A 154 -5.60 -19.00 -9.76
N VAL A 155 -6.49 -19.12 -8.77
CA VAL A 155 -7.22 -20.36 -8.50
C VAL A 155 -8.67 -20.13 -8.92
N ARG A 156 -9.22 -21.08 -9.71
CA ARG A 156 -10.62 -21.09 -10.11
C ARG A 156 -11.49 -21.74 -9.04
#